data_f697c40e3f6e64f2e14483dee065d948
#
_entry.id   f697c40e3f6e64f2e14483dee065d948
#
_cell.length_a   1.000
_cell.length_b   1.000
_cell.length_c   1.000
_cell.angle_alpha   90.00
_cell.angle_beta   90.00
_cell.angle_gamma   90.00
#
_symmetry.space_group_name_H-M   'P 1'
#
loop_
_entity.id
_entity.type
_entity.pdbx_description
1 polymer ?
#
loop_
_entity_poly.entity_id
_entity_poly.type
_entity_poly.pdbx_seq_one_letter_code
_entity_poly.pdbx_strand_id
1 'polypeptide(L)'
;MMGQMLKSDSDSVTVQIKGGGPAGRILAVSNGAGDVKGYVENSIVELPPRADGHLNVGAAVGKDGTLDVIRDLGMREPYIGQVPLVSGEIAEDITNYFAISEQTPTVCALGVLVNPDLTVQCAGGFIVQLMPGATEDEITRLEKNIGAMPGVTTLLQQGKSIPDILNMALDGFNPELLDSTRIDYCCDCSLDRVERTIRSLGKKEVEKLRMKTPLPRLTASFAANSTK
;
A
#
# COMPACT_ATOMS: atom_id res chain seq x y z
N MET A 1 5.09 4.10 3.28
CA MET A 1 5.04 3.89 4.74
C MET A 1 5.64 2.54 5.14
N MET A 2 5.07 1.38 4.78
CA MET A 2 5.63 0.08 5.18
C MET A 2 7.08 -0.16 4.70
N GLY A 3 7.48 0.39 3.53
CA GLY A 3 8.87 0.34 3.08
C GLY A 3 9.86 1.04 4.02
N GLN A 4 9.44 2.13 4.67
CA GLN A 4 10.28 2.86 5.63
C GLN A 4 10.39 2.16 7.00
N MET A 5 9.69 1.05 7.21
CA MET A 5 9.86 0.18 8.38
C MET A 5 10.93 -0.90 8.15
N LEU A 6 11.48 -0.99 6.94
CA LEU A 6 12.55 -1.91 6.58
C LEU A 6 13.89 -1.38 7.08
N LYS A 7 14.85 -2.30 7.31
CA LYS A 7 16.15 -1.95 7.90
C LYS A 7 17.19 -1.54 6.86
N SER A 8 17.04 -1.99 5.62
CA SER A 8 17.99 -1.75 4.54
C SER A 8 17.29 -1.14 3.34
N ASP A 9 17.98 -0.25 2.63
CA ASP A 9 17.51 0.37 1.39
C ASP A 9 17.19 -0.66 0.30
N SER A 10 17.90 -1.79 0.31
CA SER A 10 17.70 -2.90 -0.63
C SER A 10 16.54 -3.82 -0.29
N ASP A 11 16.07 -3.78 0.96
CA ASP A 11 14.91 -4.57 1.38
C ASP A 11 13.65 -4.05 0.69
N SER A 12 12.70 -4.93 0.44
CA SER A 12 11.43 -4.53 -0.17
C SER A 12 10.23 -5.16 0.51
N VAL A 13 9.12 -4.45 0.45
CA VAL A 13 7.82 -4.94 0.87
C VAL A 13 6.84 -4.88 -0.29
N THR A 14 6.15 -5.97 -0.52
CA THR A 14 5.03 -6.06 -1.47
C THR A 14 3.75 -6.28 -0.68
N VAL A 15 2.79 -5.40 -0.87
CA VAL A 15 1.42 -5.57 -0.39
C VAL A 15 0.57 -6.03 -1.56
N GLN A 16 -0.02 -7.21 -1.45
CA GLN A 16 -0.89 -7.77 -2.46
C GLN A 16 -2.29 -7.95 -1.87
N ILE A 17 -3.30 -7.46 -2.59
CA ILE A 17 -4.69 -7.55 -2.18
C ILE A 17 -5.46 -8.29 -3.27
N LYS A 18 -6.23 -9.30 -2.85
CA LYS A 18 -7.10 -10.10 -3.69
C LYS A 18 -8.45 -10.20 -2.97
N GLY A 19 -9.32 -9.26 -3.20
CA GLY A 19 -10.60 -9.17 -2.48
C GLY A 19 -11.79 -9.74 -3.25
N GLY A 20 -11.60 -10.19 -4.50
CA GLY A 20 -12.71 -10.69 -5.33
C GLY A 20 -13.60 -9.61 -5.93
N GLY A 21 -13.32 -8.33 -5.67
CA GLY A 21 -14.05 -7.20 -6.26
C GLY A 21 -13.63 -6.88 -7.69
N PRO A 22 -14.31 -5.93 -8.36
CA PRO A 22 -14.09 -5.61 -9.77
C PRO A 22 -12.72 -5.00 -10.08
N ALA A 23 -12.02 -4.43 -9.10
CA ALA A 23 -10.64 -3.94 -9.28
C ALA A 23 -9.64 -5.09 -9.55
N GLY A 24 -10.00 -6.33 -9.21
CA GLY A 24 -9.14 -7.47 -9.33
C GLY A 24 -7.98 -7.42 -8.35
N ARG A 25 -6.82 -7.90 -8.77
CA ARG A 25 -5.63 -7.92 -7.93
C ARG A 25 -4.97 -6.55 -7.87
N ILE A 26 -4.62 -6.11 -6.66
CA ILE A 26 -3.90 -4.87 -6.39
C ILE A 26 -2.53 -5.23 -5.82
N LEU A 27 -1.49 -4.59 -6.32
CA LEU A 27 -0.11 -4.71 -5.85
C LEU A 27 0.46 -3.34 -5.55
N ALA A 28 1.09 -3.20 -4.40
CA ALA A 28 1.91 -2.05 -4.06
C ALA A 28 3.27 -2.55 -3.57
N VAL A 29 4.34 -2.00 -4.12
CA VAL A 29 5.71 -2.39 -3.76
C VAL A 29 6.46 -1.15 -3.32
N SER A 30 7.21 -1.25 -2.24
CA SER A 30 8.13 -0.22 -1.78
C SER A 30 9.42 -0.84 -1.28
N ASN A 31 10.53 -0.13 -1.44
CA ASN A 31 11.82 -0.48 -0.82
C ASN A 31 12.14 0.47 0.35
N GLY A 32 13.25 0.19 1.04
CA GLY A 32 13.74 1.03 2.14
C GLY A 32 14.25 2.40 1.68
N ALA A 33 14.68 2.52 0.41
CA ALA A 33 15.18 3.77 -0.16
C ALA A 33 14.06 4.80 -0.49
N GLY A 34 12.78 4.39 -0.46
CA GLY A 34 11.64 5.26 -0.76
C GLY A 34 11.09 5.13 -2.18
N ASP A 35 11.59 4.20 -3.00
CA ASP A 35 10.99 3.91 -4.29
C ASP A 35 9.68 3.14 -4.10
N VAL A 36 8.65 3.56 -4.82
CA VAL A 36 7.34 2.90 -4.80
C VAL A 36 6.85 2.62 -6.21
N LYS A 37 6.09 1.56 -6.36
CA LYS A 37 5.36 1.24 -7.58
C LYS A 37 4.06 0.53 -7.24
N GLY A 38 3.05 0.67 -8.10
CA GLY A 38 1.75 0.08 -7.89
C GLY A 38 1.15 -0.48 -9.18
N TYR A 39 0.31 -1.48 -9.01
CA TYR A 39 -0.43 -2.12 -10.09
C TYR A 39 -1.84 -2.46 -9.61
N VAL A 40 -2.81 -2.22 -10.46
CA VAL A 40 -4.17 -2.70 -10.30
C VAL A 40 -4.58 -3.43 -11.58
N GLU A 41 -5.18 -4.60 -11.43
CA GLU A 41 -5.53 -5.46 -12.57
C GLU A 41 -6.55 -4.81 -13.50
N ASN A 42 -7.60 -4.23 -12.93
CA ASN A 42 -8.61 -3.46 -13.65
C ASN A 42 -8.55 -2.00 -13.19
N SER A 43 -7.93 -1.15 -14.00
CA SER A 43 -7.74 0.28 -13.67
C SER A 43 -9.02 1.12 -13.84
N ILE A 44 -10.03 0.59 -14.52
CA ILE A 44 -11.31 1.28 -14.74
C ILE A 44 -12.38 0.47 -14.04
N VAL A 45 -12.92 1.02 -12.95
CA VAL A 45 -14.00 0.41 -12.18
C VAL A 45 -15.08 1.47 -11.99
N GLU A 46 -16.25 1.22 -12.54
CA GLU A 46 -17.41 2.11 -12.42
C GLU A 46 -18.31 1.59 -11.28
N LEU A 47 -18.29 2.30 -10.16
CA LEU A 47 -19.13 2.05 -9.01
C LEU A 47 -19.79 3.35 -8.54
N PRO A 48 -21.04 3.29 -8.05
CA PRO A 48 -21.64 4.46 -7.44
C PRO A 48 -20.85 4.83 -6.17
N PRO A 49 -20.71 6.14 -5.89
CA PRO A 49 -20.11 6.59 -4.65
C PRO A 49 -20.94 6.09 -3.46
N ARG A 50 -20.32 6.06 -2.30
CA ARG A 50 -21.02 5.78 -1.03
C ARG A 50 -22.04 6.88 -0.73
N ALA A 51 -22.96 6.60 0.19
CA ALA A 51 -23.99 7.57 0.61
C ALA A 51 -23.41 8.88 1.21
N ASP A 52 -22.19 8.82 1.73
CA ASP A 52 -21.42 9.95 2.24
C ASP A 52 -20.64 10.72 1.17
N GLY A 53 -20.76 10.31 -0.10
CA GLY A 53 -20.09 10.94 -1.25
C GLY A 53 -18.64 10.46 -1.49
N HIS A 54 -18.11 9.57 -0.66
CA HIS A 54 -16.77 9.00 -0.85
C HIS A 54 -16.76 7.88 -1.89
N LEU A 55 -15.57 7.61 -2.43
CA LEU A 55 -15.35 6.45 -3.30
C LEU A 55 -15.68 5.15 -2.56
N ASN A 56 -16.34 4.24 -3.25
CA ASN A 56 -16.70 2.94 -2.69
C ASN A 56 -15.54 1.94 -2.86
N VAL A 57 -14.45 2.18 -2.11
CA VAL A 57 -13.22 1.39 -2.21
C VAL A 57 -13.46 -0.05 -1.81
N GLY A 58 -14.18 -0.28 -0.70
CA GLY A 58 -14.51 -1.62 -0.23
C GLY A 58 -15.25 -2.46 -1.27
N ALA A 59 -16.19 -1.85 -2.01
CA ALA A 59 -16.88 -2.57 -3.10
C ALA A 59 -15.97 -2.79 -4.32
N ALA A 60 -15.03 -1.86 -4.61
CA ALA A 60 -14.09 -2.02 -5.70
C ALA A 60 -13.09 -3.16 -5.43
N VAL A 61 -12.59 -3.24 -4.21
CA VAL A 61 -11.61 -4.24 -3.76
C VAL A 61 -12.29 -5.59 -3.50
N GLY A 62 -13.44 -5.57 -2.85
CA GLY A 62 -14.10 -6.76 -2.31
C GLY A 62 -13.46 -7.21 -1.00
N LYS A 63 -14.12 -8.13 -0.31
CA LYS A 63 -13.67 -8.65 1.00
C LYS A 63 -13.52 -10.17 1.05
N ASP A 64 -13.87 -10.87 -0.02
CA ASP A 64 -13.85 -12.33 -0.06
C ASP A 64 -12.48 -12.83 -0.55
N GLY A 65 -11.44 -12.53 0.25
CA GLY A 65 -10.08 -12.87 -0.12
C GLY A 65 -9.03 -12.50 0.91
N THR A 66 -7.81 -12.21 0.45
CA THR A 66 -6.65 -12.04 1.33
C THR A 66 -5.87 -10.76 1.05
N LEU A 67 -5.24 -10.27 2.11
CA LEU A 67 -4.14 -9.34 2.08
C LEU A 67 -2.87 -10.11 2.39
N ASP A 68 -1.93 -10.08 1.44
CA ASP A 68 -0.63 -10.73 1.54
C ASP A 68 0.46 -9.66 1.63
N VAL A 69 1.28 -9.71 2.68
CA VAL A 69 2.46 -8.84 2.83
C VAL A 69 3.70 -9.69 2.69
N ILE A 70 4.48 -9.40 1.67
CA ILE A 70 5.69 -10.14 1.31
C ILE A 70 6.89 -9.21 1.57
N ARG A 71 7.79 -9.61 2.46
CA ARG A 71 9.03 -8.88 2.76
C ARG A 71 10.21 -9.65 2.21
N ASP A 72 10.90 -9.06 1.25
CA ASP A 72 12.18 -9.55 0.75
C ASP A 72 13.30 -8.81 1.50
N LEU A 73 13.94 -9.52 2.38
CA LEU A 73 15.02 -9.04 3.27
C LEU A 73 16.40 -9.57 2.81
N GLY A 74 16.53 -9.94 1.53
CA GLY A 74 17.76 -10.52 0.99
C GLY A 74 18.05 -11.94 1.48
N MET A 75 17.09 -12.61 2.13
CA MET A 75 17.21 -13.99 2.55
C MET A 75 16.85 -14.95 1.41
N ARG A 76 17.12 -16.25 1.63
CA ARG A 76 16.82 -17.28 0.62
C ARG A 76 15.35 -17.33 0.22
N GLU A 77 14.46 -17.10 1.16
CA GLU A 77 13.02 -17.04 0.95
C GLU A 77 12.46 -15.77 1.61
N PRO A 78 11.52 -15.09 0.95
CA PRO A 78 10.87 -13.92 1.54
C PRO A 78 9.96 -14.34 2.70
N TYR A 79 9.79 -13.45 3.66
CA TYR A 79 8.76 -13.60 4.68
C TYR A 79 7.39 -13.23 4.07
N ILE A 80 6.39 -14.07 4.32
CA ILE A 80 5.03 -13.87 3.82
C ILE A 80 4.06 -13.92 5.00
N GLY A 81 3.41 -12.79 5.27
CA GLY A 81 2.27 -12.71 6.16
C GLY A 81 0.98 -12.61 5.35
N GLN A 82 0.00 -13.45 5.66
CA GLN A 82 -1.29 -13.49 4.97
C GLN A 82 -2.41 -13.42 5.98
N VAL A 83 -3.39 -12.56 5.74
CA VAL A 83 -4.61 -12.44 6.54
C VAL A 83 -5.85 -12.34 5.64
N PRO A 84 -7.02 -12.79 6.08
CA PRO A 84 -8.26 -12.52 5.39
C PRO A 84 -8.57 -11.02 5.42
N LEU A 85 -9.19 -10.51 4.36
CA LEU A 85 -9.73 -9.16 4.33
C LEU A 85 -10.93 -9.05 5.27
N VAL A 86 -11.08 -7.89 5.90
CA VAL A 86 -12.19 -7.59 6.81
C VAL A 86 -13.28 -6.81 6.08
N SER A 87 -12.90 -5.75 5.37
CA SER A 87 -13.86 -4.83 4.76
C SER A 87 -13.57 -4.51 3.30
N GLY A 88 -12.35 -4.73 2.82
CA GLY A 88 -11.87 -4.21 1.53
C GLY A 88 -11.48 -2.74 1.56
N GLU A 89 -11.65 -2.07 2.72
CA GLU A 89 -11.08 -0.75 2.97
C GLU A 89 -9.62 -0.92 3.39
N ILE A 90 -8.70 -0.51 2.53
CA ILE A 90 -7.27 -0.86 2.62
C ILE A 90 -6.64 -0.51 3.97
N ALA A 91 -7.02 0.63 4.56
CA ALA A 91 -6.48 1.06 5.84
C ALA A 91 -6.90 0.12 7.00
N GLU A 92 -8.16 -0.34 6.98
CA GLU A 92 -8.68 -1.29 7.97
C GLU A 92 -8.03 -2.65 7.82
N ASP A 93 -7.89 -3.13 6.58
CA ASP A 93 -7.26 -4.42 6.31
C ASP A 93 -5.76 -4.43 6.66
N ILE A 94 -5.04 -3.31 6.46
CA ILE A 94 -3.65 -3.16 6.92
C ILE A 94 -3.58 -3.12 8.44
N THR A 95 -4.50 -2.43 9.12
CA THR A 95 -4.60 -2.43 10.58
C THR A 95 -4.79 -3.84 11.11
N ASN A 96 -5.72 -4.59 10.51
CA ASN A 96 -5.98 -6.00 10.85
C ASN A 96 -4.74 -6.89 10.60
N TYR A 97 -4.01 -6.66 9.51
CA TYR A 97 -2.76 -7.38 9.23
C TYR A 97 -1.73 -7.19 10.36
N PHE A 98 -1.50 -5.95 10.78
CA PHE A 98 -0.55 -5.70 11.87
C PHE A 98 -0.99 -6.33 13.18
N ALA A 99 -2.29 -6.32 13.49
CA ALA A 99 -2.82 -6.92 14.71
C ALA A 99 -2.66 -8.45 14.71
N ILE A 100 -3.00 -9.11 13.61
CA ILE A 100 -3.04 -10.58 13.54
C ILE A 100 -1.67 -11.18 13.20
N SER A 101 -1.02 -10.66 12.16
CA SER A 101 0.21 -11.25 11.63
C SER A 101 1.45 -10.75 12.37
N GLU A 102 1.50 -9.46 12.71
CA GLU A 102 2.65 -8.85 13.38
C GLU A 102 2.47 -8.75 14.90
N GLN A 103 1.26 -9.00 15.40
CA GLN A 103 0.89 -8.85 16.82
C GLN A 103 1.25 -7.47 17.40
N THR A 104 1.19 -6.45 16.54
CA THR A 104 1.51 -5.07 16.88
C THR A 104 0.26 -4.22 16.75
N PRO A 105 -0.28 -3.67 17.86
CA PRO A 105 -1.40 -2.76 17.81
C PRO A 105 -1.05 -1.53 16.98
N THR A 106 -1.82 -1.33 15.91
CA THR A 106 -1.51 -0.32 14.89
C THR A 106 -2.77 0.41 14.49
N VAL A 107 -2.64 1.71 14.25
CA VAL A 107 -3.65 2.51 13.55
C VAL A 107 -3.07 2.88 12.20
N CYS A 108 -3.82 2.56 11.14
CA CYS A 108 -3.51 2.99 9.78
C CYS A 108 -4.62 3.89 9.27
N ALA A 109 -4.27 5.06 8.79
CA ALA A 109 -5.19 5.97 8.11
C ALA A 109 -4.66 6.28 6.71
N LEU A 110 -5.50 6.10 5.70
CA LEU A 110 -5.20 6.36 4.31
C LEU A 110 -6.28 7.24 3.70
N GLY A 111 -5.91 8.07 2.74
CA GLY A 111 -6.86 8.89 2.03
C GLY A 111 -6.35 9.29 0.66
N VAL A 112 -7.25 9.25 -0.31
CA VAL A 112 -7.04 9.76 -1.67
C VAL A 112 -8.24 10.62 -2.04
N LEU A 113 -8.00 11.83 -2.50
CA LEU A 113 -9.02 12.71 -3.03
C LEU A 113 -8.84 12.83 -4.54
N VAL A 114 -9.90 12.54 -5.27
CA VAL A 114 -9.92 12.52 -6.73
C VAL A 114 -10.77 13.68 -7.23
N ASN A 115 -10.26 14.42 -8.20
CA ASN A 115 -11.00 15.48 -8.90
C ASN A 115 -12.07 14.90 -9.85
N PRO A 116 -13.05 15.71 -10.28
CA PRO A 116 -14.04 15.28 -11.27
C PRO A 116 -13.45 14.83 -12.62
N ASP A 117 -12.25 15.29 -12.95
CA ASP A 117 -11.51 14.88 -14.16
C ASP A 117 -10.69 13.57 -13.97
N LEU A 118 -10.90 12.88 -12.85
CA LEU A 118 -10.23 11.64 -12.45
C LEU A 118 -8.74 11.80 -12.10
N THR A 119 -8.22 13.01 -11.99
CA THR A 119 -6.87 13.25 -11.48
C THR A 119 -6.85 13.19 -9.95
N VAL A 120 -5.74 12.75 -9.37
CA VAL A 120 -5.56 12.75 -7.91
C VAL A 120 -5.22 14.16 -7.44
N GLN A 121 -6.07 14.75 -6.61
CA GLN A 121 -5.83 16.07 -6.00
C GLN A 121 -4.82 15.96 -4.86
N CYS A 122 -5.02 15.01 -3.95
CA CYS A 122 -4.09 14.69 -2.88
C CYS A 122 -4.23 13.23 -2.47
N ALA A 123 -3.13 12.67 -1.97
CA ALA A 123 -3.09 11.34 -1.40
C ALA A 123 -2.11 11.34 -0.22
N GLY A 124 -2.44 10.61 0.82
CA GLY A 124 -1.57 10.50 1.98
C GLY A 124 -2.13 9.57 3.03
N GLY A 125 -1.37 9.44 4.12
CA GLY A 125 -1.76 8.60 5.23
C GLY A 125 -0.69 8.58 6.30
N PHE A 126 -1.01 7.89 7.40
CA PHE A 126 -0.05 7.63 8.47
C PHE A 126 -0.27 6.23 9.05
N ILE A 127 0.77 5.72 9.69
CA ILE A 127 0.73 4.51 10.52
C ILE A 127 1.27 4.91 11.89
N VAL A 128 0.53 4.59 12.94
CA VAL A 128 0.96 4.73 14.33
C VAL A 128 0.93 3.35 14.97
N GLN A 129 2.03 2.99 15.61
CA GLN A 129 2.18 1.71 16.30
C GLN A 129 2.44 1.92 17.78
N LEU A 130 1.76 1.14 18.61
CA LEU A 130 2.03 1.11 20.03
C LEU A 130 3.31 0.30 20.30
N MET A 131 4.21 0.90 21.03
CA MET A 131 5.42 0.19 21.49
C MET A 131 5.09 -0.71 22.69
N PRO A 132 5.84 -1.82 22.88
CA PRO A 132 5.69 -2.64 24.06
C PRO A 132 5.85 -1.83 25.34
N GLY A 133 4.88 -1.95 26.24
CA GLY A 133 4.86 -1.22 27.51
C GLY A 133 4.06 0.09 27.49
N ALA A 134 3.38 0.41 26.40
CA ALA A 134 2.44 1.52 26.38
C ALA A 134 1.36 1.37 27.46
N THR A 135 1.08 2.45 28.16
CA THR A 135 0.10 2.47 29.25
C THR A 135 -1.33 2.64 28.72
N GLU A 136 -2.32 2.23 29.49
CA GLU A 136 -3.74 2.43 29.15
C GLU A 136 -4.10 3.90 28.96
N ASP A 137 -3.46 4.81 29.70
CA ASP A 137 -3.67 6.26 29.54
C ASP A 137 -3.14 6.75 28.20
N GLU A 138 -2.01 6.26 27.73
CA GLU A 138 -1.43 6.57 26.41
C GLU A 138 -2.33 6.03 25.29
N ILE A 139 -2.80 4.80 25.43
CA ILE A 139 -3.71 4.18 24.46
C ILE A 139 -5.00 5.01 24.35
N THR A 140 -5.65 5.29 25.47
CA THR A 140 -6.89 6.08 25.53
C THR A 140 -6.71 7.47 24.94
N ARG A 141 -5.56 8.11 25.21
CA ARG A 141 -5.23 9.42 24.64
C ARG A 141 -5.08 9.36 23.13
N LEU A 142 -4.34 8.36 22.61
CA LEU A 142 -4.15 8.16 21.17
C LEU A 142 -5.48 7.93 20.46
N GLU A 143 -6.31 7.04 20.98
CA GLU A 143 -7.65 6.76 20.44
C GLU A 143 -8.52 8.03 20.40
N LYS A 144 -8.50 8.81 21.47
CA LYS A 144 -9.23 10.09 21.54
C LYS A 144 -8.73 11.07 20.48
N ASN A 145 -7.42 11.22 20.34
CA ASN A 145 -6.83 12.14 19.37
C ASN A 145 -7.23 11.73 17.93
N ILE A 146 -7.03 10.47 17.59
CA ILE A 146 -7.34 9.96 16.24
C ILE A 146 -8.85 10.02 15.96
N GLY A 147 -9.69 9.67 16.92
CA GLY A 147 -11.14 9.75 16.78
C GLY A 147 -11.68 11.17 16.62
N ALA A 148 -10.97 12.18 17.11
CA ALA A 148 -11.33 13.60 16.96
C ALA A 148 -10.76 14.23 15.67
N MET A 149 -9.84 13.55 14.95
CA MET A 149 -9.21 14.10 13.74
C MET A 149 -10.16 14.06 12.54
N PRO A 150 -10.16 15.11 11.71
CA PRO A 150 -10.74 15.01 10.37
C PRO A 150 -10.02 13.95 9.53
N GLY A 151 -10.69 13.43 8.50
CA GLY A 151 -10.07 12.50 7.56
C GLY A 151 -8.79 13.08 6.93
N VAL A 152 -7.82 12.20 6.64
CA VAL A 152 -6.50 12.60 6.10
C VAL A 152 -6.63 13.48 4.86
N THR A 153 -7.55 13.16 3.95
CA THR A 153 -7.79 13.94 2.73
C THR A 153 -8.26 15.36 3.05
N THR A 154 -9.09 15.54 4.06
CA THR A 154 -9.56 16.86 4.50
C THR A 154 -8.40 17.71 5.04
N LEU A 155 -7.52 17.10 5.83
CA LEU A 155 -6.34 17.79 6.38
C LEU A 155 -5.36 18.19 5.27
N LEU A 156 -5.11 17.29 4.31
CA LEU A 156 -4.26 17.60 3.16
C LEU A 156 -4.86 18.69 2.26
N GLN A 157 -6.17 18.69 2.05
CA GLN A 157 -6.87 19.72 1.30
C GLN A 157 -6.80 21.10 1.98
N GLN A 158 -6.77 21.12 3.31
CA GLN A 158 -6.55 22.33 4.12
C GLN A 158 -5.09 22.81 4.11
N GLY A 159 -4.19 22.12 3.39
CA GLY A 159 -2.78 22.47 3.31
C GLY A 159 -1.96 22.09 4.55
N LYS A 160 -2.48 21.20 5.41
CA LYS A 160 -1.71 20.68 6.55
C LYS A 160 -0.53 19.86 6.07
N SER A 161 0.63 20.13 6.64
CA SER A 161 1.84 19.33 6.39
C SER A 161 1.78 17.97 7.11
N ILE A 162 2.61 17.02 6.71
CA ILE A 162 2.71 15.73 7.40
C ILE A 162 3.09 15.88 8.88
N PRO A 163 4.07 16.73 9.25
CA PRO A 163 4.33 17.03 10.67
C PRO A 163 3.11 17.58 11.42
N ASP A 164 2.30 18.45 10.80
CA ASP A 164 1.08 18.96 11.44
C ASP A 164 0.08 17.83 11.73
N ILE A 165 -0.12 16.93 10.77
CA ILE A 165 -1.02 15.79 10.92
C ILE A 165 -0.51 14.84 12.02
N LEU A 166 0.79 14.57 12.07
CA LEU A 166 1.40 13.74 13.10
C LEU A 166 1.28 14.39 14.49
N ASN A 167 1.52 15.70 14.59
CA ASN A 167 1.34 16.43 15.85
C ASN A 167 -0.11 16.39 16.34
N MET A 168 -1.09 16.44 15.43
CA MET A 168 -2.51 16.29 15.81
C MET A 168 -2.81 14.88 16.31
N ALA A 169 -2.32 13.83 15.61
CA ALA A 169 -2.51 12.44 16.03
C ALA A 169 -1.83 12.14 17.37
N LEU A 170 -0.65 12.72 17.60
CA LEU A 170 0.20 12.50 18.76
C LEU A 170 0.16 13.67 19.77
N ASP A 171 -0.97 14.39 19.84
CA ASP A 171 -1.11 15.48 20.79
C ASP A 171 -0.93 14.98 22.24
N GLY A 172 -0.05 15.66 23.00
CA GLY A 172 0.34 15.29 24.35
C GLY A 172 1.41 14.19 24.46
N PHE A 173 1.97 13.70 23.34
CA PHE A 173 3.09 12.74 23.32
C PHE A 173 4.45 13.37 23.03
N ASN A 174 4.49 14.67 22.67
CA ASN A 174 5.73 15.37 22.29
C ASN A 174 6.55 14.63 21.24
N PRO A 175 6.00 14.37 20.03
CA PRO A 175 6.68 13.58 19.00
C PRO A 175 7.96 14.26 18.54
N GLU A 176 8.99 13.46 18.27
CA GLU A 176 10.25 13.87 17.68
C GLU A 176 10.31 13.37 16.23
N LEU A 177 10.65 14.28 15.29
CA LEU A 177 10.88 13.89 13.90
C LEU A 177 12.27 13.28 13.80
N LEU A 178 12.35 11.97 13.57
CA LEU A 178 13.60 11.21 13.49
C LEU A 178 14.21 11.27 12.09
N ASP A 179 13.39 11.14 11.06
CA ASP A 179 13.86 11.10 9.68
C ASP A 179 12.79 11.59 8.68
N SER A 180 13.23 11.93 7.48
CA SER A 180 12.37 12.33 6.35
C SER A 180 12.94 11.83 5.05
N THR A 181 12.26 10.89 4.41
CA THR A 181 12.67 10.28 3.14
C THR A 181 11.74 10.73 2.01
N ARG A 182 12.34 11.14 0.90
CA ARG A 182 11.58 11.41 -0.32
C ARG A 182 11.04 10.10 -0.89
N ILE A 183 9.79 10.13 -1.36
CA ILE A 183 9.14 9.00 -2.02
C ILE A 183 9.06 9.30 -3.52
N ASP A 184 9.62 8.39 -4.33
CA ASP A 184 9.58 8.50 -5.78
C ASP A 184 8.87 7.29 -6.40
N TYR A 185 8.00 7.54 -7.40
CA TYR A 185 7.39 6.47 -8.18
C TYR A 185 8.41 5.96 -9.20
N CYS A 186 8.95 4.77 -8.97
CA CYS A 186 10.04 4.22 -9.77
C CYS A 186 9.71 2.81 -10.27
N CYS A 187 9.83 2.61 -11.60
CA CYS A 187 9.75 1.28 -12.19
C CYS A 187 11.17 0.75 -12.44
N ASP A 188 11.53 -0.34 -11.78
CA ASP A 188 12.81 -1.03 -11.91
C ASP A 188 12.84 -2.09 -13.04
N CYS A 189 11.95 -1.95 -14.03
CA CYS A 189 11.92 -2.85 -15.18
C CYS A 189 13.19 -2.70 -16.02
N SER A 190 13.90 -3.81 -16.23
CA SER A 190 15.09 -3.88 -17.08
C SER A 190 15.07 -5.11 -17.98
N LEU A 191 15.77 -5.05 -19.11
CA LEU A 191 15.92 -6.21 -20.00
C LEU A 191 16.54 -7.41 -19.28
N ASP A 192 17.55 -7.17 -18.44
CA ASP A 192 18.18 -8.23 -17.64
C ASP A 192 17.21 -8.92 -16.69
N ARG A 193 16.27 -8.16 -16.10
CA ARG A 193 15.24 -8.73 -15.24
C ARG A 193 14.25 -9.57 -16.04
N VAL A 194 13.85 -9.09 -17.21
CA VAL A 194 12.99 -9.80 -18.14
C VAL A 194 13.67 -11.10 -18.61
N GLU A 195 14.94 -11.03 -19.02
CA GLU A 195 15.70 -12.22 -19.43
C GLU A 195 15.83 -13.25 -18.31
N ARG A 196 16.15 -12.82 -17.09
CA ARG A 196 16.21 -13.71 -15.92
C ARG A 196 14.86 -14.39 -15.66
N THR A 197 13.77 -13.64 -15.76
CA THR A 197 12.41 -14.18 -15.59
C THR A 197 12.10 -15.21 -16.68
N ILE A 198 12.40 -14.93 -17.95
CA ILE A 198 12.20 -15.88 -19.05
C ILE A 198 13.05 -17.14 -18.85
N ARG A 199 14.31 -16.97 -18.45
CA ARG A 199 15.19 -18.11 -18.16
C ARG A 199 14.68 -18.99 -17.02
N SER A 200 14.05 -18.41 -16.01
CA SER A 200 13.48 -19.16 -14.86
C SER A 200 12.25 -20.00 -15.22
N LEU A 201 11.51 -19.64 -16.28
CA LEU A 201 10.35 -20.41 -16.73
C LEU A 201 10.72 -21.78 -17.31
N GLY A 202 11.96 -21.97 -17.75
CA GLY A 202 12.43 -23.20 -18.39
C GLY A 202 11.93 -23.37 -19.84
N LYS A 203 12.66 -24.21 -20.59
CA LYS A 203 12.44 -24.36 -22.05
C LYS A 203 11.00 -24.72 -22.44
N LYS A 204 10.35 -25.61 -21.70
CA LYS A 204 8.98 -26.07 -22.03
C LYS A 204 7.94 -24.95 -21.98
N GLU A 205 8.02 -24.07 -20.98
CA GLU A 205 7.07 -22.94 -20.84
C GLU A 205 7.38 -21.84 -21.85
N VAL A 206 8.65 -21.57 -22.13
CA VAL A 206 9.06 -20.61 -23.17
C VAL A 206 8.59 -21.07 -24.56
N GLU A 207 8.69 -22.35 -24.88
CA GLU A 207 8.17 -22.91 -26.14
C GLU A 207 6.65 -22.79 -26.24
N LYS A 208 5.90 -23.02 -25.16
CA LYS A 208 4.45 -22.81 -25.13
C LYS A 208 4.07 -21.35 -25.35
N LEU A 209 4.79 -20.41 -24.73
CA LEU A 209 4.59 -18.97 -24.95
C LEU A 209 4.84 -18.59 -26.41
N ARG A 210 5.88 -19.15 -27.04
CA ARG A 210 6.20 -18.92 -28.45
C ARG A 210 5.13 -19.45 -29.40
N MET A 211 4.47 -20.54 -29.05
CA MET A 211 3.42 -21.17 -29.89
C MET A 211 2.06 -20.44 -29.75
N LYS A 212 1.80 -19.82 -28.62
CA LYS A 212 0.50 -19.16 -28.36
C LYS A 212 0.37 -17.75 -28.93
N THR A 213 1.47 -17.09 -29.23
CA THR A 213 1.47 -15.69 -29.70
C THR A 213 2.57 -15.51 -30.74
N PRO A 214 2.30 -14.92 -31.94
CA PRO A 214 3.31 -14.74 -32.98
C PRO A 214 4.49 -13.87 -32.55
N LEU A 215 4.31 -12.99 -31.57
CA LEU A 215 5.34 -12.20 -30.86
C LEU A 215 4.79 -11.86 -29.48
N PRO A 216 5.23 -12.56 -28.42
CA PRO A 216 4.81 -12.19 -27.06
C PRO A 216 5.29 -10.77 -26.75
N ARG A 217 4.34 -9.87 -26.61
CA ARG A 217 4.62 -8.51 -26.17
C ARG A 217 4.71 -8.52 -24.65
N LEU A 218 5.93 -8.37 -24.13
CA LEU A 218 6.12 -8.19 -22.70
C LEU A 218 5.83 -6.73 -22.35
N THR A 219 4.78 -6.50 -21.60
CA THR A 219 4.43 -5.18 -21.08
C THR A 219 4.81 -5.11 -19.60
N ALA A 220 5.55 -4.09 -19.23
CA ALA A 220 5.82 -3.77 -17.84
C ALA A 220 4.58 -3.07 -17.26
N SER A 221 3.73 -3.82 -16.56
CA SER A 221 2.47 -3.30 -16.02
C SER A 221 2.66 -2.11 -15.08
N PHE A 222 3.81 -2.03 -14.38
CA PHE A 222 4.15 -0.88 -13.55
C PHE A 222 4.61 0.35 -14.36
N ALA A 223 5.18 0.15 -15.57
CA ALA A 223 5.66 1.24 -16.41
C ALA A 223 4.54 1.91 -17.23
N ALA A 224 3.44 1.22 -17.48
CA ALA A 224 2.32 1.74 -18.28
C ALA A 224 1.66 2.98 -17.65
N ASN A 225 1.83 3.19 -16.34
CA ASN A 225 1.27 4.32 -15.60
C ASN A 225 2.28 5.45 -15.32
N SER A 226 3.51 5.36 -15.82
CA SER A 226 4.56 6.37 -15.55
C SER A 226 4.70 7.44 -16.63
N THR A 227 3.83 7.45 -17.63
CA THR A 227 3.83 8.49 -18.68
C THR A 227 2.64 9.42 -18.48
N LYS A 228 2.81 10.44 -17.63
CA LYS A 228 2.52 11.87 -17.97
C LYS A 228 3.05 12.77 -16.89
#